data_3845fad357671c97a6aca3efcbc0b6a3
#
_entry.id   3845fad357671c97a6aca3efcbc0b6a3
#
_cell.length_a   1.000
_cell.length_b   1.000
_cell.length_c   1.000
_cell.angle_alpha   90.00
_cell.angle_beta   90.00
_cell.angle_gamma   90.00
#
_symmetry.space_group_name_H-M   'P 1'
#
loop_
_entity.id
_entity.type
_entity.pdbx_description
1 polymer ?
#
loop_
_entity_poly.entity_id
_entity_poly.type
_entity_poly.pdbx_seq_one_letter_code
_entity_poly.pdbx_strand_id
1 'polypeptide(L)'
;ENRALDTEENRYDHLANHRDELYAEFKAQIDRYIELVGHKPDYIHNHAYGTRTTSEVTHALAKEYGILSSTALLEHAEVKEAGMGWYVWGGPEKQLMEDPITYIVEDKGNLLSMKYGYIVSHCGYADSDLFELTSFTTCRIKDLQCMTSDAVKNWIVDNHIELISFKDLPKEWNV
;
A
#
# COMPACT_ATOMS: atom_id res chain seq x y z
N GLU A 1 3.69 16.03 2.86
CA GLU A 1 4.36 17.15 3.60
C GLU A 1 4.94 16.78 4.96
N ASN A 2 4.65 15.63 5.56
CA ASN A 2 5.11 15.33 6.92
C ASN A 2 5.96 14.06 7.07
N ARG A 3 6.48 13.48 5.98
CA ARG A 3 7.39 12.32 6.05
C ARG A 3 8.78 12.63 6.65
N ALA A 4 9.15 13.91 6.79
CA ALA A 4 10.35 14.30 7.48
C ALA A 4 10.28 14.14 9.02
N LEU A 5 9.13 13.74 9.55
CA LEU A 5 8.92 13.52 10.99
C LEU A 5 9.06 12.05 11.42
N ASP A 6 9.31 11.14 10.48
CA ASP A 6 9.43 9.70 10.74
C ASP A 6 10.87 9.26 11.07
N THR A 7 11.55 10.02 11.90
CA THR A 7 12.71 9.50 12.62
C THR A 7 12.22 8.76 13.87
N GLU A 8 12.92 7.71 14.31
CA GLU A 8 12.52 6.93 15.50
C GLU A 8 12.26 7.79 16.75
N GLU A 9 12.92 8.94 16.86
CA GLU A 9 12.73 9.91 17.93
C GLU A 9 11.48 10.80 17.77
N ASN A 10 10.91 10.90 16.56
CA ASN A 10 9.78 11.78 16.24
C ASN A 10 8.49 11.05 15.89
N ARG A 11 8.38 9.75 16.16
CA ARG A 11 7.12 9.00 16.04
C ARG A 11 6.12 9.40 17.13
N TYR A 12 5.89 10.70 17.26
CA TYR A 12 4.81 11.18 18.10
C TYR A 12 3.48 10.84 17.42
N ASP A 13 2.78 9.88 18.02
CA ASP A 13 1.44 9.51 17.59
C ASP A 13 0.44 10.55 18.12
N HIS A 14 0.28 11.63 17.35
CA HIS A 14 -0.63 12.72 17.71
C HIS A 14 -2.10 12.31 17.70
N LEU A 15 -2.43 11.13 17.20
CA LEU A 15 -3.77 10.56 17.26
C LEU A 15 -4.02 9.74 18.54
N ALA A 16 -3.02 9.51 19.37
CA ALA A 16 -3.14 8.69 20.56
C ALA A 16 -4.25 9.18 21.51
N ASN A 17 -4.42 10.50 21.63
CA ASN A 17 -5.47 11.11 22.46
C ASN A 17 -6.86 11.17 21.78
N HIS A 18 -6.95 10.78 20.51
CA HIS A 18 -8.16 10.81 19.67
C HIS A 18 -8.58 9.40 19.22
N ARG A 19 -8.14 8.37 19.93
CA ARG A 19 -8.38 6.98 19.57
C ARG A 19 -9.86 6.65 19.39
N ASP A 20 -10.72 7.14 20.28
CA ASP A 20 -12.15 6.84 20.25
C ASP A 20 -12.85 7.55 19.07
N GLU A 21 -12.44 8.77 18.76
CA GLU A 21 -12.92 9.52 17.59
C GLU A 21 -12.48 8.83 16.29
N LEU A 22 -11.24 8.38 16.23
CA LEU A 22 -10.69 7.64 15.09
C LEU A 22 -11.44 6.30 14.90
N TYR A 23 -11.70 5.60 15.99
CA TYR A 23 -12.47 4.36 15.95
C TYR A 23 -13.88 4.59 15.40
N ALA A 24 -14.57 5.62 15.90
CA ALA A 24 -15.91 5.98 15.43
C ALA A 24 -15.92 6.34 13.94
N GLU A 25 -14.93 7.10 13.47
CA GLU A 25 -14.78 7.48 12.06
C GLU A 25 -14.52 6.27 11.17
N PHE A 26 -13.54 5.42 11.51
CA PHE A 26 -13.23 4.23 10.71
C PHE A 26 -14.38 3.25 10.69
N LYS A 27 -15.08 3.08 11.82
CA LYS A 27 -16.29 2.28 11.88
C LYS A 27 -17.38 2.81 10.96
N ALA A 28 -17.61 4.11 10.98
CA ALA A 28 -18.60 4.75 10.11
C ALA A 28 -18.27 4.56 8.62
N GLN A 29 -16.98 4.60 8.24
CA GLN A 29 -16.55 4.32 6.88
C GLN A 29 -16.84 2.87 6.46
N ILE A 30 -16.57 1.90 7.34
CA ILE A 30 -16.88 0.48 7.08
C ILE A 30 -18.38 0.27 6.96
N ASP A 31 -19.18 0.82 7.89
CA ASP A 31 -20.63 0.73 7.87
C ASP A 31 -21.20 1.34 6.59
N ARG A 32 -20.67 2.50 6.17
CA ARG A 32 -21.07 3.14 4.92
C ARG A 32 -20.71 2.33 3.69
N TYR A 33 -19.54 1.68 3.69
CA TYR A 33 -19.19 0.74 2.62
C TYR A 33 -20.19 -0.39 2.53
N ILE A 34 -20.54 -1.02 3.67
CA ILE A 34 -21.49 -2.13 3.72
C ILE A 34 -22.87 -1.68 3.21
N GLU A 35 -23.32 -0.50 3.60
CA GLU A 35 -24.59 0.08 3.14
C GLU A 35 -24.62 0.24 1.61
N LEU A 36 -23.52 0.76 1.03
CA LEU A 36 -23.46 1.05 -0.40
C LEU A 36 -23.25 -0.19 -1.26
N VAL A 37 -22.46 -1.14 -0.81
CA VAL A 37 -22.01 -2.31 -1.57
C VAL A 37 -22.86 -3.55 -1.27
N GLY A 38 -23.52 -3.59 -0.11
CA GLY A 38 -24.37 -4.70 0.30
C GLY A 38 -23.67 -5.88 0.97
N HIS A 39 -22.37 -5.80 1.15
CA HIS A 39 -21.56 -6.81 1.86
C HIS A 39 -20.37 -6.17 2.54
N LYS A 40 -19.74 -6.90 3.48
CA LYS A 40 -18.52 -6.46 4.16
C LYS A 40 -17.34 -6.38 3.15
N PRO A 41 -16.39 -5.45 3.34
CA PRO A 41 -15.14 -5.48 2.59
C PRO A 41 -14.35 -6.75 2.93
N ASP A 42 -13.48 -7.17 2.02
CA ASP A 42 -12.60 -8.31 2.27
C ASP A 42 -11.49 -7.96 3.25
N TYR A 43 -11.01 -6.74 3.17
CA TYR A 43 -9.97 -6.21 4.05
C TYR A 43 -10.12 -4.70 4.24
N ILE A 44 -9.44 -4.17 5.24
CA ILE A 44 -9.23 -2.73 5.43
C ILE A 44 -7.74 -2.41 5.38
N HIS A 45 -7.42 -1.22 4.88
CA HIS A 45 -6.07 -0.74 4.68
C HIS A 45 -5.95 0.73 5.08
N ASN A 46 -4.94 1.03 5.90
CA ASN A 46 -4.54 2.41 6.15
C ASN A 46 -3.81 2.93 4.92
N HIS A 47 -4.34 3.96 4.28
CA HIS A 47 -3.67 4.60 3.15
C HIS A 47 -2.38 5.31 3.63
N ALA A 48 -1.95 6.37 3.05
CA ALA A 48 -0.65 7.04 3.24
C ALA A 48 -0.32 7.47 4.70
N TYR A 49 -1.29 7.47 5.60
CA TYR A 49 -1.13 7.98 6.95
C TYR A 49 -1.25 6.86 7.99
N GLY A 50 -0.11 6.23 8.30
CA GLY A 50 -0.03 5.18 9.31
C GLY A 50 0.61 5.69 10.60
N THR A 51 -0.10 5.59 11.73
CA THR A 51 0.43 5.75 13.07
C THR A 51 0.17 4.49 13.88
N ARG A 52 0.77 4.37 15.05
CA ARG A 52 0.46 3.27 15.95
C ARG A 52 -1.04 3.21 16.27
N THR A 53 -1.65 4.37 16.59
CA THR A 53 -3.09 4.43 16.92
C THR A 53 -3.96 4.04 15.72
N THR A 54 -3.64 4.47 14.48
CA THR A 54 -4.40 4.05 13.29
C THR A 54 -4.30 2.54 13.07
N SER A 55 -3.13 1.94 13.26
CA SER A 55 -2.96 0.49 13.13
C SER A 55 -3.74 -0.27 14.21
N GLU A 56 -3.66 0.15 15.46
CA GLU A 56 -4.42 -0.47 16.57
C GLU A 56 -5.94 -0.41 16.35
N VAL A 57 -6.46 0.74 15.88
CA VAL A 57 -7.87 0.92 15.56
C VAL A 57 -8.28 0.06 14.36
N THR A 58 -7.47 0.02 13.32
CA THR A 58 -7.72 -0.81 12.15
C THR A 58 -7.78 -2.30 12.51
N HIS A 59 -6.85 -2.79 13.32
CA HIS A 59 -6.85 -4.17 13.80
C HIS A 59 -8.10 -4.49 14.66
N ALA A 60 -8.46 -3.58 15.56
CA ALA A 60 -9.66 -3.77 16.40
C ALA A 60 -10.94 -3.88 15.56
N LEU A 61 -11.09 -3.01 14.54
CA LEU A 61 -12.23 -3.03 13.63
C LEU A 61 -12.21 -4.23 12.71
N ALA A 62 -11.04 -4.60 12.17
CA ALA A 62 -10.92 -5.82 11.36
C ALA A 62 -11.41 -7.04 12.13
N LYS A 63 -11.02 -7.17 13.40
CA LYS A 63 -11.49 -8.23 14.30
C LYS A 63 -12.99 -8.15 14.57
N GLU A 64 -13.53 -6.96 14.88
CA GLU A 64 -14.97 -6.76 15.15
C GLU A 64 -15.82 -7.16 13.95
N TYR A 65 -15.42 -6.76 12.74
CA TYR A 65 -16.16 -7.07 11.52
C TYR A 65 -15.87 -8.47 10.95
N GLY A 66 -14.84 -9.16 11.44
CA GLY A 66 -14.39 -10.44 10.90
C GLY A 66 -13.85 -10.32 9.49
N ILE A 67 -13.09 -9.26 9.21
CA ILE A 67 -12.43 -8.96 7.94
C ILE A 67 -10.91 -8.92 8.12
N LEU A 68 -10.15 -8.86 7.04
CA LEU A 68 -8.70 -8.84 7.10
C LEU A 68 -8.16 -7.42 7.37
N SER A 69 -7.03 -7.34 8.08
CA SER A 69 -6.21 -6.12 8.16
C SER A 69 -5.00 -6.28 7.25
N SER A 70 -4.92 -5.49 6.19
CA SER A 70 -3.76 -5.53 5.30
C SER A 70 -2.47 -5.15 6.02
N THR A 71 -2.52 -4.25 7.00
CA THR A 71 -1.36 -3.86 7.81
C THR A 71 -0.81 -5.06 8.57
N ALA A 72 -1.65 -5.84 9.26
CA ALA A 72 -1.22 -7.03 9.97
C ALA A 72 -0.57 -8.06 9.03
N LEU A 73 -1.14 -8.25 7.84
CA LEU A 73 -0.63 -9.19 6.85
C LEU A 73 0.71 -8.73 6.24
N LEU A 74 0.84 -7.43 5.93
CA LEU A 74 2.06 -6.87 5.35
C LEU A 74 3.21 -6.77 6.36
N GLU A 75 2.92 -6.66 7.65
CA GLU A 75 3.91 -6.65 8.73
C GLU A 75 4.38 -8.07 9.12
N HIS A 76 3.75 -9.12 8.59
CA HIS A 76 4.15 -10.49 8.91
C HIS A 76 5.56 -10.81 8.42
N ALA A 77 6.33 -11.53 9.23
CA ALA A 77 7.76 -11.80 8.99
C ALA A 77 8.08 -12.48 7.65
N GLU A 78 7.15 -13.26 7.11
CA GLU A 78 7.29 -13.94 5.81
C GLU A 78 6.93 -13.05 4.61
N VAL A 79 6.32 -11.88 4.83
CA VAL A 79 5.96 -10.92 3.78
C VAL A 79 7.05 -9.88 3.66
N LYS A 80 7.51 -9.61 2.45
CA LYS A 80 8.60 -8.67 2.19
C LYS A 80 8.19 -7.66 1.14
N GLU A 81 8.53 -6.41 1.42
CA GLU A 81 8.43 -5.35 0.44
C GLU A 81 9.66 -5.35 -0.47
N ALA A 82 9.41 -5.37 -1.78
CA ALA A 82 10.50 -5.28 -2.77
C ALA A 82 11.08 -3.86 -2.91
N GLY A 83 10.56 -2.95 -2.11
CA GLY A 83 10.92 -1.55 -2.13
C GLY A 83 10.29 -0.78 -3.29
N MET A 84 10.40 0.53 -3.19
CA MET A 84 10.00 1.47 -4.25
C MET A 84 11.26 2.18 -4.77
N GLY A 85 12.29 1.39 -5.10
CA GLY A 85 13.61 1.90 -5.46
C GLY A 85 13.64 2.79 -6.70
N TRP A 86 12.58 2.76 -7.50
CA TRP A 86 12.42 3.65 -8.64
C TRP A 86 11.88 5.05 -8.29
N TYR A 87 11.43 5.28 -7.04
CA TYR A 87 10.99 6.60 -6.61
C TYR A 87 12.11 7.44 -6.00
N VAL A 88 12.09 8.73 -6.30
CA VAL A 88 12.86 9.73 -5.56
C VAL A 88 11.90 10.61 -4.80
N TRP A 89 11.99 10.58 -3.51
CA TRP A 89 11.25 11.47 -2.64
C TRP A 89 11.99 12.81 -2.55
N GLY A 90 11.34 13.91 -2.89
CA GLY A 90 11.92 15.22 -2.65
C GLY A 90 11.77 16.28 -3.73
N GLY A 91 10.92 16.07 -4.74
CA GLY A 91 10.60 17.13 -5.68
C GLY A 91 10.06 16.64 -7.02
N PRO A 92 9.32 17.49 -7.75
CA PRO A 92 8.69 17.12 -9.00
C PRO A 92 9.69 16.76 -10.12
N GLU A 93 10.92 17.25 -10.02
CA GLU A 93 11.95 17.06 -11.04
C GLU A 93 12.68 15.71 -10.96
N LYS A 94 12.55 14.99 -9.83
CA LYS A 94 13.27 13.74 -9.55
C LYS A 94 12.33 12.67 -9.01
N GLN A 95 11.17 12.49 -9.65
CA GLN A 95 10.19 11.50 -9.19
C GLN A 95 10.59 10.05 -9.50
N LEU A 96 11.52 9.85 -10.43
CA LEU A 96 11.96 8.52 -10.84
C LEU A 96 13.49 8.48 -10.89
N MET A 97 14.10 7.53 -10.19
CA MET A 97 15.53 7.21 -10.34
C MET A 97 15.75 6.28 -11.53
N GLU A 98 14.75 5.46 -11.83
CA GLU A 98 14.84 4.40 -12.81
C GLU A 98 13.45 4.14 -13.41
N ASP A 99 13.43 3.52 -14.60
CA ASP A 99 12.19 3.07 -15.20
C ASP A 99 11.62 1.87 -14.40
N PRO A 100 10.35 1.94 -13.94
CA PRO A 100 9.76 0.87 -13.13
C PRO A 100 9.71 -0.50 -13.84
N ILE A 101 9.52 -0.51 -15.16
CA ILE A 101 9.54 -1.75 -15.95
C ILE A 101 10.90 -2.42 -15.83
N THR A 102 11.97 -1.66 -16.08
CA THR A 102 13.35 -2.13 -15.96
C THR A 102 13.63 -2.64 -14.54
N TYR A 103 13.19 -1.89 -13.51
CA TYR A 103 13.38 -2.27 -12.12
C TYR A 103 12.79 -3.65 -11.81
N ILE A 104 11.56 -3.91 -12.30
CA ILE A 104 10.87 -5.19 -12.06
C ILE A 104 11.48 -6.32 -12.89
N VAL A 105 11.67 -6.14 -14.21
CA VAL A 105 12.13 -7.24 -15.07
C VAL A 105 13.59 -7.63 -14.83
N GLU A 106 14.39 -6.75 -14.25
CA GLU A 106 15.76 -7.03 -13.80
C GLU A 106 15.82 -7.50 -12.34
N ASP A 107 14.66 -7.67 -11.70
CA ASP A 107 14.50 -8.09 -10.30
C ASP A 107 15.34 -7.29 -9.30
N LYS A 108 15.45 -5.98 -9.50
CA LYS A 108 16.25 -5.10 -8.62
C LYS A 108 15.72 -5.02 -7.21
N GLY A 109 14.41 -5.30 -7.03
CA GLY A 109 13.75 -5.45 -5.73
C GLY A 109 13.93 -6.82 -5.09
N ASN A 110 14.61 -7.76 -5.76
CA ASN A 110 14.86 -9.12 -5.29
C ASN A 110 13.58 -9.91 -4.96
N LEU A 111 12.53 -9.69 -5.75
CA LEU A 111 11.21 -10.35 -5.60
C LEU A 111 11.32 -11.86 -5.73
N LEU A 112 12.17 -12.36 -6.63
CA LEU A 112 12.31 -13.79 -6.90
C LEU A 112 12.90 -14.59 -5.72
N SER A 113 13.50 -13.92 -4.76
CA SER A 113 13.98 -14.56 -3.52
C SER A 113 12.94 -14.62 -2.40
N MET A 114 11.78 -13.98 -2.58
CA MET A 114 10.77 -13.84 -1.54
C MET A 114 9.73 -14.94 -1.64
N LYS A 115 9.30 -15.48 -0.50
CA LYS A 115 8.17 -16.40 -0.45
C LYS A 115 6.86 -15.67 -0.73
N TYR A 116 6.68 -14.51 -0.07
CA TYR A 116 5.60 -13.56 -0.32
C TYR A 116 6.21 -12.18 -0.48
N GLY A 117 6.13 -11.66 -1.68
CA GLY A 117 6.64 -10.33 -2.01
C GLY A 117 5.53 -9.37 -2.42
N TYR A 118 5.70 -8.10 -2.15
CA TYR A 118 4.83 -7.08 -2.67
C TYR A 118 5.59 -5.84 -3.11
N ILE A 119 5.01 -5.13 -4.04
CA ILE A 119 5.44 -3.81 -4.47
C ILE A 119 4.28 -2.83 -4.32
N VAL A 120 4.60 -1.59 -4.00
CA VAL A 120 3.61 -0.51 -3.93
C VAL A 120 3.70 0.33 -5.19
N SER A 121 2.57 0.53 -5.86
CA SER A 121 2.46 1.38 -7.03
C SER A 121 1.34 2.41 -6.85
N HIS A 122 1.50 3.56 -7.48
CA HIS A 122 0.55 4.67 -7.38
C HIS A 122 -0.01 5.01 -8.77
N CYS A 123 -0.56 4.00 -9.45
CA CYS A 123 -1.09 4.15 -10.79
C CYS A 123 -2.09 5.30 -10.93
N GLY A 124 -1.98 6.05 -12.00
CA GLY A 124 -2.92 7.13 -12.32
C GLY A 124 -2.73 7.69 -13.70
N TYR A 125 -3.81 8.25 -14.25
CA TYR A 125 -3.77 9.04 -15.47
C TYR A 125 -3.32 10.46 -15.14
N ALA A 126 -2.69 11.12 -16.11
CA ALA A 126 -2.36 12.54 -16.01
C ALA A 126 -3.35 13.36 -16.84
N ASP A 127 -4.00 14.26 -16.18
CA ASP A 127 -4.80 15.33 -16.76
C ASP A 127 -4.45 16.66 -16.08
N SER A 128 -5.14 17.74 -16.45
CA SER A 128 -4.90 19.06 -15.85
C SER A 128 -5.07 19.04 -14.33
N ASP A 129 -6.10 18.33 -13.86
CA ASP A 129 -6.46 18.30 -12.43
C ASP A 129 -5.37 17.62 -11.60
N LEU A 130 -4.75 16.55 -12.12
CA LEU A 130 -3.65 15.88 -11.42
C LEU A 130 -2.49 16.84 -11.16
N PHE A 131 -2.12 17.66 -12.17
CA PHE A 131 -1.00 18.59 -12.04
C PHE A 131 -1.29 19.76 -11.10
N GLU A 132 -2.57 20.09 -10.90
CA GLU A 132 -2.99 21.12 -9.93
C GLU A 132 -3.03 20.57 -8.50
N LEU A 133 -3.41 19.29 -8.31
CA LEU A 133 -3.66 18.70 -7.01
C LEU A 133 -2.42 18.10 -6.36
N THR A 134 -1.42 17.68 -7.14
CA THR A 134 -0.25 16.97 -6.59
C THR A 134 1.01 17.20 -7.42
N SER A 135 2.16 17.20 -6.73
CA SER A 135 3.47 17.14 -7.36
C SER A 135 3.89 15.71 -7.74
N PHE A 136 3.17 14.70 -7.26
CA PHE A 136 3.44 13.29 -7.56
C PHE A 136 2.70 12.87 -8.83
N THR A 137 3.24 13.21 -9.99
CA THR A 137 2.57 13.13 -11.29
C THR A 137 3.19 12.09 -12.23
N THR A 138 4.42 12.30 -12.67
CA THR A 138 5.10 11.43 -13.67
C THR A 138 5.21 9.99 -13.20
N CYS A 139 5.48 9.75 -11.93
CA CYS A 139 5.54 8.42 -11.35
C CYS A 139 4.20 7.67 -11.46
N ARG A 140 3.04 8.34 -11.30
CA ARG A 140 1.72 7.69 -11.46
C ARG A 140 1.51 7.17 -12.87
N ILE A 141 1.93 7.93 -13.88
CA ILE A 141 1.83 7.54 -15.29
C ILE A 141 2.75 6.34 -15.54
N LYS A 142 3.97 6.40 -15.03
CA LYS A 142 4.97 5.34 -15.19
C LYS A 142 4.58 4.07 -14.45
N ASP A 143 4.01 4.18 -13.26
CA ASP A 143 3.45 3.05 -12.54
C ASP A 143 2.33 2.39 -13.34
N LEU A 144 1.39 3.18 -13.89
CA LEU A 144 0.33 2.65 -14.72
C LEU A 144 0.88 1.92 -15.95
N GLN A 145 1.85 2.52 -16.65
CA GLN A 145 2.52 1.88 -17.78
C GLN A 145 3.19 0.57 -17.38
N CYS A 146 3.85 0.55 -16.23
CA CYS A 146 4.52 -0.62 -15.68
C CYS A 146 3.52 -1.74 -15.38
N MET A 147 2.49 -1.46 -14.59
CA MET A 147 1.49 -2.45 -14.16
C MET A 147 0.63 -2.99 -15.32
N THR A 148 0.60 -2.29 -16.46
CA THR A 148 -0.12 -2.73 -17.65
C THR A 148 0.79 -3.24 -18.77
N SER A 149 2.11 -3.24 -18.58
CA SER A 149 3.07 -3.60 -19.62
C SER A 149 3.10 -5.10 -19.89
N ASP A 150 3.27 -5.48 -21.16
CA ASP A 150 3.45 -6.88 -21.52
C ASP A 150 4.82 -7.42 -21.04
N ALA A 151 5.83 -6.56 -20.90
CA ALA A 151 7.13 -6.95 -20.38
C ALA A 151 7.01 -7.48 -18.94
N VAL A 152 6.29 -6.78 -18.07
CA VAL A 152 6.07 -7.22 -16.67
C VAL A 152 5.18 -8.46 -16.64
N LYS A 153 4.12 -8.53 -17.46
CA LYS A 153 3.27 -9.73 -17.54
C LYS A 153 4.08 -10.98 -17.96
N ASN A 154 4.91 -10.84 -18.98
CA ASN A 154 5.76 -11.93 -19.44
C ASN A 154 6.78 -12.33 -18.37
N TRP A 155 7.40 -11.36 -17.70
CA TRP A 155 8.33 -11.62 -16.61
C TRP A 155 7.68 -12.41 -15.46
N ILE A 156 6.42 -12.09 -15.09
CA ILE A 156 5.64 -12.82 -14.08
C ILE A 156 5.45 -14.29 -14.52
N VAL A 157 5.07 -14.51 -15.79
CA VAL A 157 4.83 -15.85 -16.34
C VAL A 157 6.13 -16.65 -16.42
N ASP A 158 7.20 -16.06 -16.97
CA ASP A 158 8.48 -16.71 -17.20
C ASP A 158 9.18 -17.11 -15.90
N ASN A 159 8.94 -16.37 -14.83
CA ASN A 159 9.48 -16.67 -13.49
C ASN A 159 8.51 -17.46 -12.60
N HIS A 160 7.38 -17.93 -13.15
CA HIS A 160 6.39 -18.73 -12.42
C HIS A 160 5.87 -18.06 -11.15
N ILE A 161 5.70 -16.72 -11.18
CA ILE A 161 5.18 -15.95 -10.05
C ILE A 161 3.68 -16.12 -9.98
N GLU A 162 3.18 -16.53 -8.83
CA GLU A 162 1.76 -16.57 -8.54
C GLU A 162 1.30 -15.22 -7.99
N LEU A 163 0.33 -14.58 -8.67
CA LEU A 163 -0.32 -13.38 -8.16
C LEU A 163 -1.43 -13.79 -7.20
N ILE A 164 -1.33 -13.33 -5.98
CA ILE A 164 -2.26 -13.64 -4.90
C ILE A 164 -2.94 -12.37 -4.37
N SER A 165 -4.05 -12.56 -3.69
CA SER A 165 -4.74 -11.54 -2.91
C SER A 165 -4.47 -11.73 -1.41
N PHE A 166 -4.85 -10.76 -0.59
CA PHE A 166 -4.78 -10.93 0.87
C PHE A 166 -5.56 -12.12 1.39
N LYS A 167 -6.60 -12.57 0.68
CA LYS A 167 -7.41 -13.75 1.05
C LYS A 167 -6.67 -15.08 0.92
N ASP A 168 -5.64 -15.10 0.09
CA ASP A 168 -4.85 -16.30 -0.20
C ASP A 168 -3.71 -16.48 0.81
N LEU A 169 -3.46 -15.47 1.64
CA LEU A 169 -2.51 -15.55 2.76
C LEU A 169 -3.10 -16.36 3.93
N PRO A 170 -2.25 -16.99 4.76
CA PRO A 170 -2.71 -17.73 5.92
C PRO A 170 -3.58 -16.88 6.85
N LYS A 171 -4.78 -17.38 7.18
CA LYS A 171 -5.76 -16.63 7.99
C LYS A 171 -5.27 -16.35 9.41
N GLU A 172 -4.43 -17.21 9.93
CA GLU A 172 -3.79 -17.07 11.23
C GLU A 172 -2.85 -15.87 11.34
N TRP A 173 -2.45 -15.27 10.21
CA TRP A 173 -1.64 -14.06 10.20
C TRP A 173 -2.44 -12.79 10.47
N ASN A 174 -3.75 -12.89 10.40
CA ASN A 174 -4.66 -11.77 10.66
C ASN A 174 -4.99 -11.71 12.17
N VAL A 175 -4.03 -11.30 12.97
CA VAL A 175 -4.15 -11.32 14.45
C VAL A 175 -4.40 -9.93 15.00
#